data_108b5c4c43a2a3eeac02889b4c669be5
#
_entry.id   108b5c4c43a2a3eeac02889b4c669be5
#
_cell.length_a   1.000
_cell.length_b   1.000
_cell.length_c   1.000
_cell.angle_alpha   90.00
_cell.angle_beta   90.00
_cell.angle_gamma   90.00
#
_symmetry.space_group_name_H-M   'P 1'
#
loop_
_entity.id
_entity.type
_entity.pdbx_description
1 polymer ?
#
loop_
_entity_poly.entity_id
_entity_poly.type
_entity_poly.pdbx_seq_one_letter_code
_entity_poly.pdbx_strand_id
1 'polypeptide(L)'
;MPHKEDDISYLLSQISEGNSSCFDKMYKRYFKKCYSIALYFVQSTSSAEDVLSDVFLTLWHKRENLKDVKDWDSYLFITTKNHAITFLEKNRQDNLSSIDQIIIEIPGNDLTPEEKLLKKDMEECMQQAIRQLPEKTRIVYCMAKEDHMSYKQISEALDISERTVNTHMTTAIRRLTENLQKYFR
;
A
#
# COMPACT_ATOMS: atom_id res chain seq x y z
N MET A 1 16.00 19.61 14.46
CA MET A 1 15.12 18.81 15.35
C MET A 1 13.81 18.66 14.63
N PRO A 2 13.28 17.47 14.37
CA PRO A 2 11.94 17.33 13.81
C PRO A 2 10.95 18.01 14.75
N HIS A 3 10.05 18.81 14.20
CA HIS A 3 9.01 19.46 14.98
C HIS A 3 8.18 18.38 15.69
N LYS A 4 7.94 18.56 16.99
CA LYS A 4 7.11 17.67 17.83
C LYS A 4 5.71 17.40 17.20
N GLU A 5 5.27 18.30 16.35
CA GLU A 5 3.98 18.23 15.63
C GLU A 5 3.94 17.25 14.45
N ASP A 6 5.11 16.73 14.00
CA ASP A 6 5.21 15.75 12.91
C ASP A 6 5.41 14.31 13.42
N ASP A 7 5.55 14.14 14.73
CA ASP A 7 5.62 12.81 15.34
C ASP A 7 4.26 12.14 15.27
N ILE A 8 4.23 10.91 14.72
CA ILE A 8 2.96 10.16 14.61
C ILE A 8 2.31 9.93 15.96
N SER A 9 3.08 9.68 17.00
CA SER A 9 2.56 9.46 18.36
C SER A 9 1.84 10.70 18.88
N TYR A 10 2.37 11.89 18.60
CA TYR A 10 1.71 13.15 18.94
C TYR A 10 0.41 13.34 18.13
N LEU A 11 0.45 13.09 16.82
CA LEU A 11 -0.75 13.19 15.99
C LEU A 11 -1.86 12.25 16.49
N LEU A 12 -1.52 10.98 16.79
CA LEU A 12 -2.49 10.00 17.27
C LEU A 12 -3.10 10.39 18.63
N SER A 13 -2.29 10.94 19.54
CA SER A 13 -2.78 11.46 20.81
C SER A 13 -3.79 12.60 20.59
N GLN A 14 -3.48 13.59 19.76
CA GLN A 14 -4.36 14.69 19.45
C GLN A 14 -5.64 14.26 18.71
N ILE A 15 -5.51 13.28 17.80
CA ILE A 15 -6.65 12.70 17.10
C ILE A 15 -7.59 11.99 18.09
N SER A 16 -7.02 11.28 19.08
CA SER A 16 -7.84 10.60 20.10
C SER A 16 -8.70 11.56 20.92
N GLU A 17 -8.27 12.81 21.07
CA GLU A 17 -9.01 13.91 21.73
C GLU A 17 -10.00 14.62 20.78
N GLY A 18 -10.08 14.17 19.51
CA GLY A 18 -11.03 14.72 18.53
C GLY A 18 -10.46 15.87 17.68
N ASN A 19 -9.14 16.09 17.67
CA ASN A 19 -8.52 17.15 16.86
C ASN A 19 -8.57 16.80 15.36
N SER A 20 -9.51 17.38 14.64
CA SER A 20 -9.71 17.17 13.20
C SER A 20 -8.54 17.71 12.35
N SER A 21 -7.86 18.77 12.78
CA SER A 21 -6.71 19.31 12.06
C SER A 21 -5.51 18.34 12.08
N CYS A 22 -5.29 17.67 13.21
CA CYS A 22 -4.28 16.61 13.30
C CYS A 22 -4.66 15.38 12.46
N PHE A 23 -5.96 15.05 12.39
CA PHE A 23 -6.45 14.00 11.51
C PHE A 23 -6.21 14.33 10.03
N ASP A 24 -6.45 15.58 9.62
CA ASP A 24 -6.19 16.03 8.24
C ASP A 24 -4.70 15.96 7.88
N LYS A 25 -3.79 16.32 8.82
CA LYS A 25 -2.34 16.13 8.65
C LYS A 25 -1.98 14.65 8.46
N MET A 26 -2.54 13.78 9.29
CA MET A 26 -2.35 12.32 9.21
C MET A 26 -2.91 11.77 7.89
N TYR A 27 -4.11 12.18 7.48
CA TYR A 27 -4.72 11.82 6.21
C TYR A 27 -3.79 12.15 5.04
N LYS A 28 -3.33 13.39 4.92
CA LYS A 28 -2.44 13.84 3.84
C LYS A 28 -1.12 13.05 3.80
N ARG A 29 -0.57 12.73 4.98
CA ARG A 29 0.68 11.99 5.10
C ARG A 29 0.56 10.54 4.64
N TYR A 30 -0.55 9.87 4.98
CA TYR A 30 -0.72 8.44 4.77
C TYR A 30 -1.63 8.08 3.59
N PHE A 31 -2.28 9.06 2.96
CA PHE A 31 -3.18 8.86 1.83
C PHE A 31 -2.56 7.99 0.72
N LYS A 32 -1.39 8.40 0.21
CA LYS A 32 -0.71 7.68 -0.87
C LYS A 32 -0.39 6.23 -0.49
N LYS A 33 0.07 6.01 0.73
CA LYS A 33 0.38 4.67 1.25
C LYS A 33 -0.86 3.79 1.30
N CYS A 34 -1.94 4.26 1.92
CA CYS A 34 -3.20 3.51 1.98
C CYS A 34 -3.79 3.28 0.60
N TYR A 35 -3.71 4.28 -0.30
CA TYR A 35 -4.17 4.16 -1.66
C TYR A 35 -3.42 3.05 -2.43
N SER A 36 -2.09 3.04 -2.36
CA SER A 36 -1.28 1.98 -2.98
C SER A 36 -1.66 0.59 -2.44
N ILE A 37 -1.85 0.47 -1.12
CA ILE A 37 -2.28 -0.78 -0.50
C ILE A 37 -3.67 -1.20 -1.00
N ALA A 38 -4.66 -0.31 -0.92
CA ALA A 38 -6.02 -0.59 -1.37
C ALA A 38 -6.03 -1.02 -2.85
N LEU A 39 -5.38 -0.22 -3.71
CA LEU A 39 -5.27 -0.46 -5.14
C LEU A 39 -4.65 -1.82 -5.46
N TYR A 40 -3.69 -2.23 -4.66
CA TYR A 40 -3.04 -3.53 -4.77
C TYR A 40 -4.01 -4.69 -4.63
N PHE A 41 -4.95 -4.56 -3.70
CA PHE A 41 -5.96 -5.60 -3.46
C PHE A 41 -7.10 -5.53 -4.47
N VAL A 42 -7.68 -4.33 -4.68
CA VAL A 42 -8.91 -4.21 -5.48
C VAL A 42 -8.65 -4.01 -6.98
N GLN A 43 -7.43 -3.62 -7.39
CA GLN A 43 -6.99 -3.46 -8.79
C GLN A 43 -7.88 -2.51 -9.64
N SER A 44 -8.56 -1.59 -9.00
CA SER A 44 -9.41 -0.57 -9.61
C SER A 44 -9.25 0.75 -8.85
N THR A 45 -9.07 1.86 -9.56
CA THR A 45 -8.91 3.20 -8.98
C THR A 45 -10.13 3.60 -8.16
N SER A 46 -11.33 3.49 -8.76
CA SER A 46 -12.58 3.85 -8.08
C SER A 46 -12.80 2.99 -6.84
N SER A 47 -12.58 1.68 -6.95
CA SER A 47 -12.69 0.77 -5.80
C SER A 47 -11.67 1.09 -4.70
N ALA A 48 -10.45 1.49 -5.08
CA ALA A 48 -9.44 1.89 -4.11
C ALA A 48 -9.81 3.18 -3.38
N GLU A 49 -10.43 4.14 -4.05
CA GLU A 49 -10.94 5.37 -3.44
C GLU A 49 -12.09 5.09 -2.46
N ASP A 50 -13.00 4.18 -2.81
CA ASP A 50 -14.07 3.73 -1.91
C ASP A 50 -13.50 3.05 -0.66
N VAL A 51 -12.56 2.13 -0.84
CA VAL A 51 -11.86 1.47 0.28
C VAL A 51 -11.15 2.50 1.16
N LEU A 52 -10.48 3.51 0.58
CA LEU A 52 -9.83 4.55 1.34
C LEU A 52 -10.81 5.35 2.19
N SER A 53 -11.93 5.72 1.62
CA SER A 53 -12.98 6.45 2.32
C SER A 53 -13.43 5.68 3.56
N ASP A 54 -13.68 4.38 3.42
CA ASP A 54 -14.07 3.49 4.52
C ASP A 54 -12.95 3.34 5.57
N VAL A 55 -11.68 3.25 5.14
CA VAL A 55 -10.53 3.18 6.04
C VAL A 55 -10.45 4.42 6.92
N PHE A 56 -10.44 5.62 6.32
CA PHE A 56 -10.29 6.86 7.09
C PHE A 56 -11.52 7.16 7.95
N LEU A 57 -12.72 6.82 7.51
CA LEU A 57 -13.91 6.85 8.36
C LEU A 57 -13.77 5.93 9.58
N THR A 58 -13.31 4.71 9.37
CA THR A 58 -13.07 3.75 10.46
C THR A 58 -12.02 4.26 11.45
N LEU A 59 -10.92 4.84 10.95
CA LEU A 59 -9.90 5.45 11.80
C LEU A 59 -10.47 6.61 12.63
N TRP A 60 -11.29 7.47 12.04
CA TRP A 60 -11.94 8.55 12.77
C TRP A 60 -12.93 8.04 13.82
N HIS A 61 -13.75 7.07 13.49
CA HIS A 61 -14.69 6.46 14.46
C HIS A 61 -13.98 5.78 15.62
N LYS A 62 -12.84 5.13 15.38
CA LYS A 62 -12.03 4.45 16.39
C LYS A 62 -10.92 5.34 16.99
N ARG A 63 -10.96 6.66 16.77
CA ARG A 63 -9.89 7.60 17.13
C ARG A 63 -9.43 7.50 18.59
N GLU A 64 -10.33 7.25 19.51
CA GLU A 64 -10.02 7.17 20.95
C GLU A 64 -8.99 6.06 21.27
N ASN A 65 -8.95 4.99 20.48
CA ASN A 65 -8.05 3.86 20.63
C ASN A 65 -6.73 4.02 19.85
N LEU A 66 -6.62 5.04 18.98
CA LEU A 66 -5.44 5.18 18.12
C LEU A 66 -4.18 5.55 18.92
N LYS A 67 -4.31 6.21 20.07
CA LYS A 67 -3.20 6.57 20.96
C LYS A 67 -2.45 5.35 21.50
N ASP A 68 -3.12 4.19 21.59
CA ASP A 68 -2.58 2.95 22.15
C ASP A 68 -1.89 2.08 21.07
N VAL A 69 -1.92 2.50 19.81
CA VAL A 69 -1.31 1.79 18.69
C VAL A 69 0.21 1.93 18.76
N LYS A 70 0.92 0.82 19.00
CA LYS A 70 2.38 0.79 19.11
C LYS A 70 3.09 0.81 17.75
N ASP A 71 2.56 0.10 16.78
CA ASP A 71 3.07 0.05 15.41
C ASP A 71 2.00 0.58 14.45
N TRP A 72 2.10 1.86 14.16
CA TRP A 72 1.15 2.56 13.31
C TRP A 72 1.13 2.05 11.87
N ASP A 73 2.29 1.76 11.32
CA ASP A 73 2.40 1.30 9.94
C ASP A 73 1.76 -0.07 9.74
N SER A 74 2.02 -1.00 10.64
CA SER A 74 1.35 -2.32 10.65
C SER A 74 -0.15 -2.21 10.88
N TYR A 75 -0.60 -1.36 11.81
CA TYR A 75 -2.02 -1.14 12.09
C TYR A 75 -2.75 -0.59 10.86
N LEU A 76 -2.19 0.44 10.23
CA LEU A 76 -2.75 1.07 9.06
C LEU A 76 -2.83 0.11 7.87
N PHE A 77 -1.76 -0.67 7.66
CA PHE A 77 -1.75 -1.71 6.64
C PHE A 77 -2.86 -2.74 6.85
N ILE A 78 -2.94 -3.32 8.06
CA ILE A 78 -3.96 -4.33 8.40
C ILE A 78 -5.37 -3.77 8.22
N THR A 79 -5.60 -2.53 8.67
CA THR A 79 -6.90 -1.86 8.52
C THR A 79 -7.25 -1.71 7.04
N THR A 80 -6.34 -1.18 6.23
CA THR A 80 -6.55 -0.98 4.79
C THR A 80 -6.77 -2.31 4.07
N LYS A 81 -5.94 -3.32 4.34
CA LYS A 81 -6.09 -4.68 3.81
C LYS A 81 -7.46 -5.26 4.11
N ASN A 82 -7.89 -5.19 5.36
CA ASN A 82 -9.17 -5.78 5.78
C ASN A 82 -10.36 -5.09 5.10
N HIS A 83 -10.33 -3.77 4.95
CA HIS A 83 -11.36 -3.04 4.19
C HIS A 83 -11.35 -3.46 2.71
N ALA A 84 -10.19 -3.58 2.09
CA ALA A 84 -10.07 -4.02 0.70
C ALA A 84 -10.60 -5.45 0.49
N ILE A 85 -10.28 -6.38 1.39
CA ILE A 85 -10.80 -7.77 1.34
C ILE A 85 -12.32 -7.76 1.51
N THR A 86 -12.85 -7.04 2.50
CA THR A 86 -14.30 -6.94 2.73
C THR A 86 -15.01 -6.33 1.50
N PHE A 87 -14.40 -5.33 0.86
CA PHE A 87 -14.91 -4.75 -0.38
C PHE A 87 -14.98 -5.78 -1.50
N LEU A 88 -13.92 -6.58 -1.70
CA LEU A 88 -13.89 -7.64 -2.71
C LEU A 88 -14.92 -8.74 -2.43
N GLU A 89 -15.10 -9.12 -1.17
CA GLU A 89 -16.09 -10.12 -0.78
C GLU A 89 -17.53 -9.65 -1.08
N LYS A 90 -17.83 -8.39 -0.78
CA LYS A 90 -19.13 -7.77 -1.10
C LYS A 90 -19.39 -7.67 -2.60
N ASN A 91 -18.36 -7.35 -3.38
CA ASN A 91 -18.50 -7.11 -4.83
C ASN A 91 -18.18 -8.34 -5.70
N ARG A 92 -17.90 -9.49 -5.10
CA ARG A 92 -17.66 -10.76 -5.83
C ARG A 92 -18.85 -11.22 -6.68
N GLN A 93 -20.04 -10.71 -6.40
CA GLN A 93 -21.25 -11.04 -7.16
C GLN A 93 -21.43 -10.20 -8.43
N ASP A 94 -20.70 -9.11 -8.61
CA ASP A 94 -21.05 -8.13 -9.64
C ASP A 94 -20.01 -7.87 -10.75
N ASN A 95 -18.75 -8.34 -10.71
CA ASN A 95 -17.81 -7.90 -11.74
C ASN A 95 -16.72 -8.88 -12.22
N LEU A 96 -16.96 -9.36 -13.41
CA LEU A 96 -15.97 -9.59 -14.46
C LEU A 96 -15.94 -8.35 -15.38
N SER A 97 -15.17 -7.33 -15.11
CA SER A 97 -14.78 -6.34 -16.15
C SER A 97 -13.81 -5.28 -15.68
N SER A 98 -12.91 -5.00 -16.62
CA SER A 98 -12.03 -3.82 -16.81
C SER A 98 -10.95 -3.55 -15.78
N ILE A 99 -9.74 -3.90 -16.19
CA ILE A 99 -8.48 -3.43 -15.61
C ILE A 99 -8.18 -2.06 -16.22
N ASP A 100 -8.47 -0.99 -15.49
CA ASP A 100 -7.99 0.33 -15.83
C ASP A 100 -6.49 0.45 -15.55
N GLN A 101 -5.75 0.95 -16.52
CA GLN A 101 -4.31 1.19 -16.42
C GLN A 101 -4.05 2.35 -15.45
N ILE A 102 -3.35 2.08 -14.34
CA ILE A 102 -3.01 3.08 -13.34
C ILE A 102 -1.53 3.40 -13.43
N ILE A 103 -1.25 4.63 -13.77
CA ILE A 103 0.09 5.23 -13.71
C ILE A 103 0.21 5.91 -12.37
N ILE A 104 1.11 5.40 -11.51
CA ILE A 104 1.49 6.09 -10.27
C ILE A 104 2.66 7.02 -10.62
N GLU A 105 2.40 8.32 -10.66
CA GLU A 105 3.46 9.32 -10.82
C GLU A 105 4.24 9.45 -9.51
N ILE A 106 5.53 9.11 -9.55
CA ILE A 106 6.48 9.38 -8.47
C ILE A 106 7.13 10.74 -8.79
N PRO A 107 6.95 11.79 -7.98
CA PRO A 107 7.63 13.07 -8.20
C PRO A 107 9.12 12.94 -7.88
N GLY A 108 9.97 13.25 -8.80
CA GLY A 108 11.38 13.37 -8.46
C GLY A 108 12.33 13.53 -9.63
N ASN A 109 13.02 14.66 -9.62
CA ASN A 109 14.29 15.03 -10.23
C ASN A 109 14.35 15.40 -11.72
N ASP A 110 15.20 16.41 -11.97
CA ASP A 110 15.59 17.03 -13.24
C ASP A 110 16.21 16.02 -14.23
N LEU A 111 15.36 15.22 -14.86
CA LEU A 111 15.72 14.31 -15.93
C LEU A 111 15.36 14.98 -17.27
N THR A 112 16.15 14.72 -18.30
CA THR A 112 15.83 15.13 -19.68
C THR A 112 14.52 14.49 -20.14
N PRO A 113 13.84 15.06 -21.15
CA PRO A 113 12.59 14.48 -21.67
C PRO A 113 12.73 13.02 -22.12
N GLU A 114 13.88 12.65 -22.71
CA GLU A 114 14.19 11.29 -23.15
C GLU A 114 14.42 10.35 -21.95
N GLU A 115 15.13 10.81 -20.92
CA GLU A 115 15.33 10.03 -19.68
C GLU A 115 14.03 9.86 -18.91
N LYS A 116 13.13 10.86 -18.94
CA LYS A 116 11.79 10.76 -18.34
C LYS A 116 10.93 9.71 -19.05
N LEU A 117 10.99 9.66 -20.38
CA LEU A 117 10.26 8.68 -21.16
C LEU A 117 10.78 7.27 -20.89
N LEU A 118 12.11 7.06 -20.92
CA LEU A 118 12.73 5.77 -20.64
C LEU A 118 12.43 5.30 -19.22
N LYS A 119 12.48 6.21 -18.24
CA LYS A 119 12.12 5.91 -16.86
C LYS A 119 10.65 5.47 -16.74
N LYS A 120 9.74 6.17 -17.41
CA LYS A 120 8.32 5.85 -17.42
C LYS A 120 8.07 4.46 -18.03
N ASP A 121 8.70 4.15 -19.16
CA ASP A 121 8.58 2.83 -19.79
C ASP A 121 9.11 1.71 -18.87
N MET A 122 10.22 1.94 -18.18
CA MET A 122 10.76 0.99 -17.20
C MET A 122 9.84 0.82 -15.98
N GLU A 123 9.25 1.90 -15.48
CA GLU A 123 8.29 1.87 -14.38
C GLU A 123 7.02 1.11 -14.79
N GLU A 124 6.49 1.33 -15.98
CA GLU A 124 5.34 0.61 -16.52
C GLU A 124 5.63 -0.88 -16.68
N CYS A 125 6.79 -1.25 -17.23
CA CYS A 125 7.24 -2.65 -17.32
C CYS A 125 7.34 -3.31 -15.96
N MET A 126 7.91 -2.62 -14.96
CA MET A 126 8.03 -3.13 -13.59
C MET A 126 6.64 -3.32 -12.98
N GLN A 127 5.75 -2.35 -13.12
CA GLN A 127 4.37 -2.45 -12.60
C GLN A 127 3.60 -3.62 -13.24
N GLN A 128 3.76 -3.83 -14.55
CA GLN A 128 3.15 -4.97 -15.24
C GLN A 128 3.72 -6.30 -14.70
N ALA A 129 5.04 -6.39 -14.51
CA ALA A 129 5.67 -7.59 -13.96
C ALA A 129 5.19 -7.89 -12.53
N ILE A 130 5.01 -6.87 -11.70
CA ILE A 130 4.47 -6.98 -10.35
C ILE A 130 3.02 -7.47 -10.39
N ARG A 131 2.17 -6.93 -11.27
CA ARG A 131 0.77 -7.37 -11.43
C ARG A 131 0.65 -8.86 -11.80
N GLN A 132 1.61 -9.41 -12.52
CA GLN A 132 1.64 -10.82 -12.91
C GLN A 132 2.09 -11.76 -11.78
N LEU A 133 2.53 -11.25 -10.64
CA LEU A 133 2.83 -12.08 -9.48
C LEU A 133 1.54 -12.71 -8.92
N PRO A 134 1.61 -13.95 -8.40
CA PRO A 134 0.51 -14.52 -7.64
C PRO A 134 0.11 -13.60 -6.48
N GLU A 135 -1.18 -13.48 -6.21
CA GLU A 135 -1.75 -12.51 -5.26
C GLU A 135 -0.98 -12.44 -3.93
N LYS A 136 -0.85 -13.56 -3.22
CA LYS A 136 -0.13 -13.62 -1.94
C LYS A 136 1.34 -13.21 -2.05
N THR A 137 2.00 -13.58 -3.15
CA THR A 137 3.39 -13.24 -3.42
C THR A 137 3.55 -11.74 -3.68
N ARG A 138 2.62 -11.17 -4.43
CA ARG A 138 2.57 -9.74 -4.74
C ARG A 138 2.39 -8.92 -3.46
N ILE A 139 1.43 -9.30 -2.61
CA ILE A 139 1.18 -8.65 -1.32
C ILE A 139 2.45 -8.61 -0.46
N VAL A 140 3.09 -9.76 -0.26
CA VAL A 140 4.32 -9.85 0.52
C VAL A 140 5.44 -9.00 -0.08
N TYR A 141 5.58 -9.01 -1.40
CA TYR A 141 6.60 -8.21 -2.10
C TYR A 141 6.42 -6.71 -1.84
N CYS A 142 5.19 -6.21 -1.91
CA CYS A 142 4.93 -4.80 -1.71
C CYS A 142 5.07 -4.36 -0.27
N MET A 143 4.60 -5.15 0.68
CA MET A 143 4.85 -4.88 2.10
C MET A 143 6.35 -4.74 2.39
N ALA A 144 7.18 -5.59 1.78
CA ALA A 144 8.62 -5.56 1.99
C ALA A 144 9.33 -4.42 1.25
N LYS A 145 8.93 -4.09 0.02
CA LYS A 145 9.66 -3.17 -0.86
C LYS A 145 9.11 -1.75 -0.88
N GLU A 146 7.80 -1.60 -0.86
CA GLU A 146 7.15 -0.28 -0.89
C GLU A 146 6.89 0.26 0.52
N ASP A 147 6.46 -0.62 1.44
CA ASP A 147 6.16 -0.24 2.82
C ASP A 147 7.35 -0.43 3.77
N HIS A 148 8.47 -0.96 3.29
CA HIS A 148 9.69 -1.20 4.07
C HIS A 148 9.47 -2.03 5.35
N MET A 149 8.45 -2.89 5.36
CA MET A 149 8.16 -3.75 6.51
C MET A 149 9.19 -4.87 6.64
N SER A 150 9.58 -5.17 7.87
CA SER A 150 10.42 -6.34 8.16
C SER A 150 9.64 -7.65 7.95
N TYR A 151 10.33 -8.75 7.69
CA TYR A 151 9.69 -10.06 7.54
C TYR A 151 8.86 -10.46 8.77
N LYS A 152 9.30 -10.06 9.96
CA LYS A 152 8.56 -10.25 11.19
C LYS A 152 7.23 -9.50 11.18
N GLN A 153 7.23 -8.20 10.85
CA GLN A 153 6.01 -7.41 10.73
C GLN A 153 5.05 -7.98 9.68
N ILE A 154 5.58 -8.40 8.52
CA ILE A 154 4.79 -9.03 7.47
C ILE A 154 4.17 -10.35 7.95
N SER A 155 4.95 -11.18 8.67
CA SER A 155 4.47 -12.46 9.20
C SER A 155 3.33 -12.27 10.19
N GLU A 156 3.46 -11.31 11.10
CA GLU A 156 2.42 -10.93 12.06
C GLU A 156 1.17 -10.35 11.34
N ALA A 157 1.37 -9.46 10.36
CA ALA A 157 0.27 -8.82 9.63
C ALA A 157 -0.55 -9.80 8.77
N LEU A 158 0.09 -10.82 8.23
CA LEU A 158 -0.55 -11.80 7.33
C LEU A 158 -0.89 -13.13 8.02
N ASP A 159 -0.55 -13.28 9.30
CA ASP A 159 -0.70 -14.52 10.07
C ASP A 159 -0.03 -15.72 9.37
N ILE A 160 1.22 -15.55 8.97
CA ILE A 160 2.07 -16.56 8.33
C ILE A 160 3.46 -16.60 8.98
N SER A 161 4.23 -17.67 8.76
CA SER A 161 5.60 -17.71 9.29
C SER A 161 6.55 -16.79 8.51
N GLU A 162 7.60 -16.28 9.16
CA GLU A 162 8.68 -15.53 8.48
C GLU A 162 9.33 -16.36 7.36
N ARG A 163 9.38 -17.68 7.52
CA ARG A 163 9.85 -18.61 6.48
C ARG A 163 8.94 -18.56 5.25
N THR A 164 7.63 -18.45 5.46
CA THR A 164 6.64 -18.30 4.37
C THR A 164 6.82 -16.95 3.67
N VAL A 165 7.05 -15.87 4.44
CA VAL A 165 7.38 -14.55 3.88
C VAL A 165 8.61 -14.63 2.98
N ASN A 166 9.70 -15.24 3.48
CA ASN A 166 10.92 -15.44 2.69
C ASN A 166 10.69 -16.24 1.41
N THR A 167 9.84 -17.28 1.46
CA THR A 167 9.47 -18.08 0.28
C THR A 167 8.74 -17.24 -0.75
N HIS A 168 7.79 -16.39 -0.34
CA HIS A 168 7.09 -15.46 -1.22
C HIS A 168 8.06 -14.44 -1.81
N MET A 169 8.97 -13.86 -1.02
CA MET A 169 9.97 -12.91 -1.51
C MET A 169 10.90 -13.52 -2.56
N THR A 170 11.43 -14.73 -2.30
CA THR A 170 12.26 -15.47 -3.26
C THR A 170 11.50 -15.74 -4.57
N THR A 171 10.25 -16.14 -4.46
CA THR A 171 9.39 -16.39 -5.63
C THR A 171 9.10 -15.09 -6.40
N ALA A 172 8.85 -13.99 -5.70
CA ALA A 172 8.64 -12.68 -6.31
C ALA A 172 9.87 -12.25 -7.12
N ILE A 173 11.05 -12.24 -6.50
CA ILE A 173 12.30 -11.82 -7.14
C ILE A 173 12.57 -12.66 -8.39
N ARG A 174 12.45 -13.99 -8.31
CA ARG A 174 12.66 -14.89 -9.45
C ARG A 174 11.72 -14.55 -10.61
N ARG A 175 10.41 -14.43 -10.34
CA ARG A 175 9.40 -14.14 -11.39
C ARG A 175 9.56 -12.74 -11.99
N LEU A 176 9.88 -11.74 -11.18
CA LEU A 176 10.18 -10.40 -11.67
C LEU A 176 11.40 -10.41 -12.59
N THR A 177 12.48 -11.10 -12.20
CA THR A 177 13.66 -11.23 -13.04
C THR A 177 13.34 -11.92 -14.38
N GLU A 178 12.60 -13.04 -14.35
CA GLU A 178 12.18 -13.77 -15.54
C GLU A 178 11.30 -12.91 -16.47
N ASN A 179 10.37 -12.12 -15.92
CA ASN A 179 9.49 -11.25 -16.70
C ASN A 179 10.26 -10.08 -17.30
N LEU A 180 11.09 -9.39 -16.51
CA LEU A 180 11.86 -8.25 -16.99
C LEU A 180 12.89 -8.63 -18.06
N GLN A 181 13.51 -9.81 -17.96
CA GLN A 181 14.42 -10.30 -19.01
C GLN A 181 13.76 -10.45 -20.39
N LYS A 182 12.44 -10.62 -20.45
CA LYS A 182 11.70 -10.69 -21.73
C LYS A 182 11.53 -9.32 -22.38
N TYR A 183 11.57 -8.24 -21.62
CA TYR A 183 11.44 -6.88 -22.13
C TYR A 183 12.78 -6.28 -22.60
N PHE A 184 13.90 -6.84 -22.13
CA PHE A 184 15.25 -6.36 -22.49
C PHE A 184 15.96 -7.25 -23.52
N ARG A 185 15.25 -8.16 -24.15
CA ARG A 185 15.71 -8.93 -25.33
C ARG A 185 15.09 -8.38 -26.59
#